data_1991406cb4beb48ddaa4b55dd7486b29
#
_entry.id   1991406cb4beb48ddaa4b55dd7486b29
#
_cell.length_a   1.000
_cell.length_b   1.000
_cell.length_c   1.000
_cell.angle_alpha   90.00
_cell.angle_beta   90.00
_cell.angle_gamma   90.00
#
_symmetry.space_group_name_H-M   'P 1'
#
loop_
_entity.id
_entity.type
_entity.pdbx_description
1 polymer ?
#
loop_
_entity_poly.entity_id
_entity_poly.type
_entity_poly.pdbx_seq_one_letter_code
_entity_poly.pdbx_strand_id
1 'polypeptide(L)'
;MNAASAELDFEKAARLRDHIAALQAVLEKQTVVLQETMDADVIGIATDEIEASVQLFRFRHGRIVGQQGWVISKTGDADLGEWEKGTPDPAVPFIAESFLSQFYNTHTDDIPRLILVPEIPTQCEEISAQLDALRHAHVEIRQPQRGDLVRILDTVTDNAAEALRQHKLKRASDLTSRSRALEELQTYLGLENPPLRIECTDISHIQGTDVVASLVVFEDGLPRKSDYRTYLIKDAAGDGKSNDVGSIAEVTRRRFQHYAEDTRTVPDAEGNLVVSEPVSYTHLTLPTIYSV
;
A
#
# COMPACT_ATOMS: atom_id res chain seq x y z
N MET A 1 35.57 11.25 16.31
CA MET A 1 36.43 10.77 17.40
C MET A 1 37.85 11.31 17.30
N ASN A 2 38.60 10.99 16.25
CA ASN A 2 40.00 11.43 16.11
C ASN A 2 40.18 12.96 16.09
N ALA A 3 39.29 13.72 15.45
CA ALA A 3 39.34 15.19 15.46
C ALA A 3 39.11 15.75 16.87
N ALA A 4 38.11 15.27 17.62
CA ALA A 4 37.87 15.72 18.99
C ALA A 4 39.00 15.35 19.95
N SER A 5 39.71 14.23 19.71
CA SER A 5 40.90 13.85 20.46
C SER A 5 42.11 14.77 20.14
N ALA A 6 42.23 15.20 18.89
CA ALA A 6 43.27 16.13 18.47
C ALA A 6 43.05 17.57 19.03
N GLU A 7 41.79 17.94 19.28
CA GLU A 7 41.39 19.19 19.92
C GLU A 7 41.43 19.11 21.45
N LEU A 8 41.89 17.98 22.03
CA LEU A 8 41.95 17.71 23.47
C LEU A 8 40.57 17.71 24.15
N ASP A 9 39.48 17.60 23.38
CA ASP A 9 38.10 17.42 23.91
C ASP A 9 37.85 15.93 24.18
N PHE A 10 38.39 15.45 25.28
CA PHE A 10 38.34 14.03 25.66
C PHE A 10 36.96 13.55 26.02
N GLU A 11 36.07 14.41 26.54
CA GLU A 11 34.67 14.02 26.84
C GLU A 11 33.88 13.78 25.56
N LYS A 12 34.01 14.64 24.58
CA LYS A 12 33.39 14.47 23.26
C LYS A 12 33.97 13.26 22.53
N ALA A 13 35.29 13.06 22.59
CA ALA A 13 35.90 11.88 22.02
C ALA A 13 35.39 10.56 22.66
N ALA A 14 35.23 10.54 23.98
CA ALA A 14 34.67 9.39 24.69
C ALA A 14 33.22 9.11 24.31
N ARG A 15 32.36 10.13 24.27
CA ARG A 15 30.95 9.99 23.81
C ARG A 15 30.87 9.46 22.38
N LEU A 16 31.69 9.98 21.48
CA LEU A 16 31.72 9.52 20.07
C LEU A 16 32.24 8.07 19.97
N ARG A 17 33.22 7.67 20.79
CA ARG A 17 33.69 6.29 20.87
C ARG A 17 32.55 5.36 21.33
N ASP A 18 31.83 5.74 22.37
CA ASP A 18 30.75 4.91 22.94
C ASP A 18 29.56 4.82 21.98
N HIS A 19 29.25 5.89 21.23
CA HIS A 19 28.26 5.84 20.15
C HIS A 19 28.72 4.93 19.00
N ILE A 20 30.00 4.97 18.60
CA ILE A 20 30.53 4.08 17.56
C ILE A 20 30.48 2.63 18.04
N ALA A 21 30.85 2.35 19.30
CA ALA A 21 30.78 1.01 19.86
C ALA A 21 29.32 0.49 19.94
N ALA A 22 28.36 1.34 20.33
CA ALA A 22 26.95 0.98 20.34
C ALA A 22 26.42 0.69 18.92
N LEU A 23 26.77 1.51 17.93
CA LEU A 23 26.41 1.29 16.52
C LEU A 23 27.09 0.03 15.97
N GLN A 24 28.35 -0.24 16.32
CA GLN A 24 29.04 -1.48 15.94
C GLN A 24 28.38 -2.71 16.56
N ALA A 25 28.00 -2.66 17.84
CA ALA A 25 27.31 -3.76 18.50
C ALA A 25 25.93 -4.05 17.89
N VAL A 26 25.22 -3.01 17.42
CA VAL A 26 23.97 -3.18 16.69
C VAL A 26 24.23 -3.79 15.30
N LEU A 27 25.24 -3.32 14.59
CA LEU A 27 25.65 -3.87 13.30
C LEU A 27 26.16 -5.31 13.41
N GLU A 28 26.94 -5.65 14.44
CA GLU A 28 27.43 -7.02 14.70
C GLU A 28 26.27 -7.99 15.00
N LYS A 29 25.23 -7.55 15.70
CA LYS A 29 24.02 -8.37 15.94
C LYS A 29 23.17 -8.58 14.68
N GLN A 30 23.29 -7.71 13.68
CA GLN A 30 22.56 -7.80 12.41
C GLN A 30 23.38 -8.42 11.27
N THR A 31 24.68 -8.65 11.46
CA THR A 31 25.54 -9.09 10.37
C THR A 31 25.61 -10.62 10.35
N VAL A 32 24.64 -11.24 9.71
CA VAL A 32 24.90 -12.55 9.11
C VAL A 32 25.81 -12.25 7.91
N VAL A 33 27.11 -12.36 8.10
CA VAL A 33 28.12 -12.13 7.07
C VAL A 33 28.16 -13.37 6.20
N LEU A 34 27.72 -13.26 4.96
CA LEU A 34 28.05 -14.20 3.89
C LEU A 34 29.56 -14.12 3.60
N GLN A 35 30.13 -15.17 3.00
CA GLN A 35 31.53 -15.12 2.55
C GLN A 35 31.76 -13.87 1.73
N GLU A 36 32.88 -13.17 1.93
CA GLU A 36 33.20 -11.87 1.31
C GLU A 36 33.12 -11.82 -0.21
N THR A 37 33.02 -12.97 -0.86
CA THR A 37 32.93 -13.10 -2.33
C THR A 37 31.52 -13.35 -2.85
N MET A 38 30.50 -13.38 -1.99
CA MET A 38 29.15 -13.80 -2.39
C MET A 38 28.28 -12.59 -2.71
N ASP A 39 27.80 -12.58 -3.98
CA ASP A 39 26.74 -11.70 -4.45
C ASP A 39 25.45 -12.52 -4.57
N ALA A 40 24.46 -12.19 -3.78
CA ALA A 40 23.20 -12.92 -3.74
C ALA A 40 22.02 -11.99 -3.43
N ASP A 41 20.87 -12.30 -3.95
CA ASP A 41 19.60 -11.75 -3.53
C ASP A 41 18.82 -12.82 -2.74
N VAL A 42 18.31 -12.46 -1.58
CA VAL A 42 17.58 -13.37 -0.70
C VAL A 42 16.15 -12.89 -0.59
N ILE A 43 15.22 -13.76 -0.97
CA ILE A 43 13.79 -13.46 -1.01
C ILE A 43 13.12 -14.26 0.10
N GLY A 44 12.55 -13.56 1.09
CA GLY A 44 11.70 -14.13 2.11
C GLY A 44 10.24 -13.88 1.78
N ILE A 45 9.41 -14.89 1.93
CA ILE A 45 7.97 -14.80 1.67
C ILE A 45 7.22 -15.31 2.88
N ALA A 46 6.27 -14.52 3.35
CA ALA A 46 5.31 -14.93 4.37
C ALA A 46 3.90 -14.68 3.85
N THR A 47 3.01 -15.62 4.10
CA THR A 47 1.65 -15.60 3.56
C THR A 47 0.62 -15.80 4.66
N ASP A 48 -0.59 -15.33 4.41
CA ASP A 48 -1.81 -15.73 5.10
C ASP A 48 -2.92 -16.05 4.10
N GLU A 49 -4.16 -16.11 4.56
CA GLU A 49 -5.31 -16.46 3.71
C GLU A 49 -5.58 -15.42 2.59
N ILE A 50 -5.24 -14.14 2.83
CA ILE A 50 -5.65 -13.02 1.96
C ILE A 50 -4.44 -12.28 1.37
N GLU A 51 -3.34 -12.18 2.13
CA GLU A 51 -2.20 -11.34 1.81
C GLU A 51 -0.89 -12.12 1.88
N ALA A 52 0.12 -11.61 1.19
CA ALA A 52 1.48 -12.09 1.30
C ALA A 52 2.44 -10.91 1.45
N SER A 53 3.50 -11.11 2.20
CA SER A 53 4.63 -10.19 2.28
C SER A 53 5.85 -10.80 1.62
N VAL A 54 6.50 -10.03 0.76
CA VAL A 54 7.76 -10.39 0.12
C VAL A 54 8.83 -9.42 0.62
N GLN A 55 9.94 -9.97 1.09
CA GLN A 55 11.13 -9.20 1.50
C GLN A 55 12.30 -9.61 0.63
N LEU A 56 12.99 -8.61 0.08
CA LEU A 56 14.20 -8.78 -0.70
C LEU A 56 15.39 -8.15 0.02
N PHE A 57 16.40 -8.96 0.33
CA PHE A 57 17.67 -8.50 0.85
C PHE A 57 18.74 -8.72 -0.21
N ARG A 58 19.41 -7.64 -0.60
CA ARG A 58 20.48 -7.68 -1.60
C ARG A 58 21.84 -7.71 -0.92
N PHE A 59 22.58 -8.77 -1.18
CA PHE A 59 23.94 -8.94 -0.69
C PHE A 59 24.92 -8.72 -1.85
N ARG A 60 25.89 -7.85 -1.63
CA ARG A 60 27.02 -7.64 -2.54
C ARG A 60 28.29 -7.69 -1.72
N HIS A 61 29.28 -8.48 -2.17
CA HIS A 61 30.52 -8.73 -1.43
C HIS A 61 30.27 -9.17 0.02
N GLY A 62 29.30 -10.05 0.22
CA GLY A 62 28.92 -10.57 1.53
C GLY A 62 28.21 -9.60 2.48
N ARG A 63 27.91 -8.36 2.04
CA ARG A 63 27.27 -7.33 2.85
C ARG A 63 25.88 -6.98 2.29
N ILE A 64 24.95 -6.64 3.19
CA ILE A 64 23.64 -6.14 2.79
C ILE A 64 23.82 -4.73 2.22
N VAL A 65 23.48 -4.55 0.94
CA VAL A 65 23.52 -3.25 0.25
C VAL A 65 22.13 -2.66 0.05
N GLY A 66 21.07 -3.46 0.23
CA GLY A 66 19.69 -2.99 0.12
C GLY A 66 18.70 -3.96 0.71
N GLN A 67 17.60 -3.38 1.19
CA GLN A 67 16.43 -4.11 1.67
C GLN A 67 15.18 -3.45 1.12
N GLN A 68 14.27 -4.24 0.61
CA GLN A 68 12.97 -3.79 0.09
C GLN A 68 11.89 -4.78 0.50
N GLY A 69 10.67 -4.27 0.73
CA GLY A 69 9.55 -5.09 1.13
C GLY A 69 8.26 -4.67 0.46
N TRP A 70 7.42 -5.64 0.16
CA TRP A 70 6.10 -5.47 -0.44
C TRP A 70 5.07 -6.28 0.33
N VAL A 71 3.86 -5.76 0.42
CA VAL A 71 2.69 -6.54 0.83
C VAL A 71 1.73 -6.56 -0.35
N ILE A 72 1.34 -7.75 -0.76
CA ILE A 72 0.49 -8.01 -1.92
C ILE A 72 -0.76 -8.77 -1.49
N SER A 73 -1.89 -8.50 -2.14
CA SER A 73 -3.10 -9.27 -1.95
C SER A 73 -3.04 -10.54 -2.79
N LYS A 74 -3.42 -11.65 -2.20
CA LYS A 74 -3.62 -12.92 -2.91
C LYS A 74 -4.93 -12.83 -3.70
N THR A 75 -4.99 -11.97 -4.73
CA THR A 75 -6.10 -11.93 -5.67
C THR A 75 -5.75 -12.84 -6.82
N GLY A 76 -6.25 -14.06 -6.84
CA GLY A 76 -5.95 -14.95 -7.94
C GLY A 76 -6.94 -16.07 -8.07
N ASP A 77 -7.36 -16.32 -9.31
CA ASP A 77 -8.09 -17.48 -9.78
C ASP A 77 -7.28 -18.80 -9.68
N ALA A 78 -6.15 -18.80 -9.00
CA ALA A 78 -5.46 -20.03 -8.66
C ALA A 78 -6.26 -20.68 -7.52
N ASP A 79 -7.06 -21.68 -7.91
CA ASP A 79 -7.66 -22.63 -6.97
C ASP A 79 -6.53 -23.45 -6.33
N LEU A 80 -5.86 -22.86 -5.33
CA LEU A 80 -4.72 -23.46 -4.64
C LEU A 80 -5.16 -24.52 -3.62
N GLY A 81 -6.47 -24.83 -3.57
CA GLY A 81 -7.06 -25.77 -2.63
C GLY A 81 -7.13 -25.24 -1.19
N GLU A 82 -7.74 -26.01 -0.31
CA GLU A 82 -7.74 -25.72 1.13
C GLU A 82 -6.33 -25.97 1.69
N TRP A 83 -5.72 -24.91 2.23
CA TRP A 83 -4.40 -25.00 2.86
C TRP A 83 -4.54 -25.27 4.37
N GLU A 84 -3.90 -26.34 4.84
CA GLU A 84 -3.83 -26.64 6.27
C GLU A 84 -2.72 -25.82 6.93
N LYS A 85 -3.07 -25.08 7.97
CA LYS A 85 -2.13 -24.28 8.75
C LYS A 85 -1.03 -25.16 9.35
N GLY A 86 0.21 -24.93 8.92
CA GLY A 86 1.38 -25.70 9.37
C GLY A 86 2.02 -26.56 8.29
N THR A 87 1.42 -26.62 7.10
CA THR A 87 2.07 -27.15 5.89
C THR A 87 2.65 -26.02 5.04
N PRO A 88 3.60 -26.30 4.12
CA PRO A 88 4.04 -25.29 3.15
C PRO A 88 2.85 -24.71 2.36
N ASP A 89 2.77 -23.39 2.28
CA ASP A 89 1.70 -22.73 1.54
C ASP A 89 1.94 -22.89 0.03
N PRO A 90 1.05 -23.57 -0.72
CA PRO A 90 1.20 -23.79 -2.18
C PRO A 90 1.27 -22.48 -2.98
N ALA A 91 0.91 -21.34 -2.38
CA ALA A 91 1.04 -20.03 -3.00
C ALA A 91 2.50 -19.53 -3.04
N VAL A 92 3.39 -20.01 -2.17
CA VAL A 92 4.76 -19.49 -2.05
C VAL A 92 5.56 -19.65 -3.35
N PRO A 93 5.59 -20.82 -4.01
CA PRO A 93 6.28 -20.98 -5.30
C PRO A 93 5.75 -20.05 -6.38
N PHE A 94 4.43 -19.87 -6.46
CA PHE A 94 3.77 -18.98 -7.41
C PHE A 94 4.07 -17.50 -7.15
N ILE A 95 4.08 -17.09 -5.86
CA ILE A 95 4.45 -15.73 -5.48
C ILE A 95 5.92 -15.47 -5.82
N ALA A 96 6.81 -16.43 -5.54
CA ALA A 96 8.22 -16.33 -5.90
C ALA A 96 8.41 -16.18 -7.42
N GLU A 97 7.69 -16.97 -8.21
CA GLU A 97 7.68 -16.92 -9.66
C GLU A 97 7.27 -15.54 -10.20
N SER A 98 6.10 -15.07 -9.74
CA SER A 98 5.55 -13.78 -10.15
C SER A 98 6.46 -12.62 -9.74
N PHE A 99 7.02 -12.69 -8.54
CA PHE A 99 7.93 -11.67 -8.03
C PHE A 99 9.22 -11.61 -8.83
N LEU A 100 9.87 -12.74 -9.07
CA LEU A 100 11.12 -12.81 -9.83
C LEU A 100 10.94 -12.25 -11.24
N SER A 101 9.88 -12.69 -11.93
CA SER A 101 9.58 -12.23 -13.29
C SER A 101 9.31 -10.73 -13.35
N GLN A 102 8.54 -10.18 -12.43
CA GLN A 102 8.20 -8.75 -12.43
C GLN A 102 9.37 -7.86 -11.97
N PHE A 103 10.05 -8.27 -10.91
CA PHE A 103 11.11 -7.48 -10.31
C PHE A 103 12.31 -7.34 -11.26
N TYR A 104 12.82 -8.41 -11.79
CA TYR A 104 14.02 -8.37 -12.65
C TYR A 104 13.74 -7.90 -14.07
N ASN A 105 12.50 -7.87 -14.53
CA ASN A 105 12.15 -7.20 -15.78
C ASN A 105 12.31 -5.67 -15.70
N THR A 106 12.17 -5.10 -14.48
CA THR A 106 12.33 -3.67 -14.23
C THR A 106 13.72 -3.31 -13.69
N HIS A 107 14.45 -4.28 -13.15
CA HIS A 107 15.77 -4.08 -12.51
C HIS A 107 16.83 -4.95 -13.19
N THR A 108 17.07 -4.71 -14.48
CA THR A 108 17.96 -5.52 -15.30
C THR A 108 19.46 -5.31 -15.00
N ASP A 109 19.82 -4.15 -14.44
CA ASP A 109 21.21 -3.74 -14.29
C ASP A 109 21.94 -4.36 -13.08
N ASP A 110 21.21 -4.96 -12.14
CA ASP A 110 21.77 -5.49 -10.89
C ASP A 110 21.26 -6.90 -10.55
N ILE A 111 21.30 -7.80 -11.53
CA ILE A 111 20.94 -9.21 -11.35
C ILE A 111 22.12 -9.96 -10.71
N PRO A 112 21.97 -10.60 -9.54
CA PRO A 112 23.04 -11.33 -8.86
C PRO A 112 23.33 -12.67 -9.54
N ARG A 113 24.41 -13.34 -9.10
CA ARG A 113 24.72 -14.72 -9.53
C ARG A 113 23.83 -15.76 -8.85
N LEU A 114 23.34 -15.45 -7.66
CA LEU A 114 22.60 -16.37 -6.82
C LEU A 114 21.34 -15.67 -6.29
N ILE A 115 20.21 -16.34 -6.42
CA ILE A 115 18.94 -15.92 -5.83
C ILE A 115 18.48 -17.04 -4.90
N LEU A 116 18.27 -16.70 -3.64
CA LEU A 116 17.75 -17.63 -2.64
C LEU A 116 16.26 -17.39 -2.43
N VAL A 117 15.50 -18.48 -2.51
CA VAL A 117 14.04 -18.48 -2.36
C VAL A 117 13.61 -19.50 -1.30
N PRO A 118 12.49 -19.30 -0.60
CA PRO A 118 11.99 -20.26 0.40
C PRO A 118 11.51 -21.56 -0.25
N GLU A 119 10.94 -21.46 -1.45
CA GLU A 119 10.53 -22.60 -2.27
C GLU A 119 10.83 -22.31 -3.74
N ILE A 120 11.20 -23.37 -4.48
CA ILE A 120 11.55 -23.27 -5.89
C ILE A 120 10.28 -22.94 -6.71
N PRO A 121 10.30 -21.90 -7.55
CA PRO A 121 9.22 -21.60 -8.48
C PRO A 121 8.88 -22.77 -9.39
N THR A 122 7.63 -22.90 -9.80
CA THR A 122 7.18 -23.97 -10.67
C THR A 122 7.85 -23.90 -12.05
N GLN A 123 8.00 -22.68 -12.59
CA GLN A 123 8.67 -22.40 -13.88
C GLN A 123 10.12 -21.93 -13.67
N CYS A 124 10.85 -22.59 -12.77
CA CYS A 124 12.19 -22.18 -12.40
C CYS A 124 13.18 -22.17 -13.58
N GLU A 125 13.08 -23.14 -14.48
CA GLU A 125 13.98 -23.25 -15.64
C GLU A 125 13.77 -22.09 -16.62
N GLU A 126 12.53 -21.73 -16.91
CA GLU A 126 12.18 -20.61 -17.78
C GLU A 126 12.63 -19.26 -17.18
N ILE A 127 12.40 -19.07 -15.89
CA ILE A 127 12.83 -17.86 -15.19
C ILE A 127 14.36 -17.77 -15.18
N SER A 128 15.05 -18.87 -14.89
CA SER A 128 16.52 -18.91 -14.89
C SER A 128 17.06 -18.57 -16.27
N ALA A 129 16.50 -19.15 -17.33
CA ALA A 129 16.89 -18.84 -18.71
C ALA A 129 16.67 -17.37 -19.09
N GLN A 130 15.55 -16.78 -18.63
CA GLN A 130 15.27 -15.35 -18.83
C GLN A 130 16.30 -14.48 -18.09
N LEU A 131 16.60 -14.82 -16.84
CA LEU A 131 17.58 -14.07 -16.03
C LEU A 131 19.00 -14.22 -16.58
N ASP A 132 19.38 -15.41 -17.08
CA ASP A 132 20.64 -15.65 -17.76
C ASP A 132 20.80 -14.76 -19.00
N ALA A 133 19.73 -14.63 -19.79
CA ALA A 133 19.71 -13.75 -20.95
C ALA A 133 19.84 -12.27 -20.58
N LEU A 134 19.14 -11.82 -19.55
CA LEU A 134 19.18 -10.42 -19.07
C LEU A 134 20.55 -10.09 -18.47
N ARG A 135 21.12 -10.99 -17.69
CA ARG A 135 22.41 -10.79 -17.02
C ARG A 135 23.60 -11.02 -17.96
N HIS A 136 23.41 -11.68 -19.09
CA HIS A 136 24.47 -12.20 -19.98
C HIS A 136 25.42 -13.18 -19.27
N ALA A 137 24.96 -13.85 -18.22
CA ALA A 137 25.71 -14.84 -17.46
C ALA A 137 24.76 -15.66 -16.59
N HIS A 138 25.22 -16.83 -16.15
CA HIS A 138 24.39 -17.76 -15.37
C HIS A 138 23.90 -17.18 -14.03
N VAL A 139 22.61 -17.38 -13.76
CA VAL A 139 21.91 -17.04 -12.50
C VAL A 139 21.36 -18.33 -11.89
N GLU A 140 21.81 -18.63 -10.69
CA GLU A 140 21.32 -19.78 -9.93
C GLU A 140 20.16 -19.37 -9.03
N ILE A 141 19.00 -19.98 -9.20
CA ILE A 141 17.86 -19.87 -8.26
C ILE A 141 17.91 -21.12 -7.38
N ARG A 142 17.99 -20.91 -6.06
CA ARG A 142 18.19 -22.00 -5.12
C ARG A 142 17.39 -21.86 -3.84
N GLN A 143 16.80 -22.98 -3.40
CA GLN A 143 16.31 -23.17 -2.04
C GLN A 143 17.44 -23.77 -1.20
N PRO A 144 17.99 -23.03 -0.22
CA PRO A 144 19.07 -23.55 0.63
C PRO A 144 18.54 -24.61 1.58
N GLN A 145 19.32 -25.71 1.76
CA GLN A 145 18.92 -26.84 2.61
C GLN A 145 19.72 -26.92 3.91
N ARG A 146 20.84 -26.24 4.04
CA ARG A 146 21.74 -26.29 5.21
C ARG A 146 22.73 -25.13 5.24
N GLY A 147 23.27 -24.89 6.43
CA GLY A 147 24.34 -23.92 6.67
C GLY A 147 23.84 -22.49 6.80
N ASP A 148 24.74 -21.54 6.59
CA ASP A 148 24.47 -20.12 6.84
C ASP A 148 23.43 -19.54 5.90
N LEU A 149 23.31 -20.06 4.68
CA LEU A 149 22.31 -19.61 3.70
C LEU A 149 20.88 -19.89 4.17
N VAL A 150 20.63 -21.00 4.86
CA VAL A 150 19.33 -21.29 5.48
C VAL A 150 19.02 -20.25 6.55
N ARG A 151 19.97 -19.97 7.45
CA ARG A 151 19.78 -18.98 8.52
C ARG A 151 19.46 -17.58 7.99
N ILE A 152 20.10 -17.21 6.87
CA ILE A 152 19.82 -15.94 6.20
C ILE A 152 18.43 -15.93 5.63
N LEU A 153 18.05 -16.99 4.91
CA LEU A 153 16.72 -17.12 4.35
C LEU A 153 15.65 -17.11 5.44
N ASP A 154 15.86 -17.83 6.53
CA ASP A 154 14.98 -17.83 7.70
C ASP A 154 14.82 -16.40 8.26
N THR A 155 15.94 -15.68 8.42
CA THR A 155 15.91 -14.28 8.89
C THR A 155 15.11 -13.38 7.96
N VAL A 156 15.25 -13.52 6.64
CA VAL A 156 14.50 -12.70 5.66
C VAL A 156 13.03 -13.11 5.65
N THR A 157 12.74 -14.39 5.81
CA THR A 157 11.36 -14.89 5.92
C THR A 157 10.69 -14.43 7.21
N ASP A 158 11.41 -14.43 8.34
CA ASP A 158 10.92 -13.86 9.60
C ASP A 158 10.62 -12.35 9.46
N ASN A 159 11.47 -11.62 8.74
CA ASN A 159 11.19 -10.22 8.44
C ASN A 159 9.94 -10.06 7.56
N ALA A 160 9.70 -10.97 6.62
CA ALA A 160 8.46 -10.96 5.82
C ALA A 160 7.23 -11.22 6.70
N ALA A 161 7.32 -12.20 7.62
CA ALA A 161 6.24 -12.49 8.56
C ALA A 161 5.94 -11.32 9.49
N GLU A 162 7.00 -10.67 10.01
CA GLU A 162 6.84 -9.48 10.85
C GLU A 162 6.23 -8.31 10.06
N ALA A 163 6.67 -8.07 8.83
CA ALA A 163 6.12 -7.02 7.98
C ALA A 163 4.62 -7.26 7.68
N LEU A 164 4.22 -8.51 7.42
CA LEU A 164 2.82 -8.89 7.22
C LEU A 164 2.00 -8.65 8.48
N ARG A 165 2.54 -9.03 9.65
CA ARG A 165 1.89 -8.79 10.95
C ARG A 165 1.71 -7.30 11.23
N GLN A 166 2.74 -6.48 10.99
CA GLN A 166 2.68 -5.03 11.17
C GLN A 166 1.68 -4.38 10.21
N HIS A 167 1.64 -4.83 8.96
CA HIS A 167 0.65 -4.36 7.98
C HIS A 167 -0.78 -4.62 8.45
N LYS A 168 -1.07 -5.83 8.97
CA LYS A 168 -2.39 -6.17 9.52
C LYS A 168 -2.77 -5.33 10.72
N LEU A 169 -1.83 -5.13 11.66
CA LEU A 169 -2.08 -4.31 12.84
C LEU A 169 -2.38 -2.86 12.45
N LYS A 170 -1.62 -2.31 11.51
CA LYS A 170 -1.86 -0.97 10.98
C LYS A 170 -3.23 -0.87 10.33
N ARG A 171 -3.58 -1.82 9.45
CA ARG A 171 -4.89 -1.85 8.79
C ARG A 171 -6.04 -1.96 9.78
N ALA A 172 -5.94 -2.82 10.81
CA ALA A 172 -6.94 -2.94 11.86
C ALA A 172 -7.08 -1.64 12.67
N SER A 173 -5.96 -1.02 13.04
CA SER A 173 -5.94 0.28 13.70
C SER A 173 -6.55 1.39 12.85
N ASP A 174 -6.24 1.43 11.55
CA ASP A 174 -6.79 2.40 10.61
C ASP A 174 -8.31 2.24 10.44
N LEU A 175 -8.83 1.01 10.42
CA LEU A 175 -10.27 0.73 10.39
C LEU A 175 -10.96 1.22 11.65
N THR A 176 -10.44 0.89 12.82
CA THR A 176 -11.00 1.31 14.11
C THR A 176 -10.98 2.84 14.25
N SER A 177 -9.87 3.47 13.87
CA SER A 177 -9.73 4.93 13.91
C SER A 177 -10.72 5.63 12.96
N ARG A 178 -10.95 5.07 11.78
CA ARG A 178 -11.92 5.59 10.80
C ARG A 178 -13.35 5.44 11.30
N SER A 179 -13.73 4.26 11.79
CA SER A 179 -15.07 4.03 12.35
C SER A 179 -15.35 5.02 13.47
N ARG A 180 -14.39 5.19 14.37
CA ARG A 180 -14.52 6.16 15.47
C ARG A 180 -14.65 7.60 14.96
N ALA A 181 -13.88 8.01 13.96
CA ALA A 181 -13.98 9.35 13.38
C ALA A 181 -15.36 9.59 12.74
N LEU A 182 -15.95 8.58 12.06
CA LEU A 182 -17.29 8.67 11.51
C LEU A 182 -18.37 8.74 12.59
N GLU A 183 -18.22 8.02 13.71
CA GLU A 183 -19.10 8.11 14.88
C GLU A 183 -19.01 9.48 15.59
N GLU A 184 -17.80 10.02 15.73
CA GLU A 184 -17.58 11.36 16.27
C GLU A 184 -18.24 12.41 15.36
N LEU A 185 -18.11 12.27 14.04
CA LEU A 185 -18.76 13.15 13.07
C LEU A 185 -20.30 13.04 13.13
N GLN A 186 -20.84 11.82 13.24
CA GLN A 186 -22.26 11.57 13.46
C GLN A 186 -22.76 12.35 14.69
N THR A 187 -22.05 12.21 15.80
CA THR A 187 -22.41 12.87 17.05
C THR A 187 -22.36 14.40 16.94
N TYR A 188 -21.30 14.92 16.33
CA TYR A 188 -21.11 16.37 16.16
C TYR A 188 -22.17 17.00 15.26
N LEU A 189 -22.57 16.31 14.20
CA LEU A 189 -23.57 16.78 13.24
C LEU A 189 -25.02 16.40 13.62
N GLY A 190 -25.22 15.62 14.67
CA GLY A 190 -26.54 15.15 15.11
C GLY A 190 -27.22 14.20 14.08
N LEU A 191 -26.43 13.41 13.36
CA LEU A 191 -26.95 12.45 12.38
C LEU A 191 -27.51 11.21 13.06
N GLU A 192 -28.52 10.57 12.46
CA GLU A 192 -29.07 9.29 12.96
C GLU A 192 -28.06 8.13 12.83
N ASN A 193 -27.28 8.13 11.73
CA ASN A 193 -26.29 7.10 11.44
C ASN A 193 -24.93 7.73 11.07
N PRO A 194 -23.81 7.01 11.25
CA PRO A 194 -22.50 7.48 10.78
C PRO A 194 -22.51 7.75 9.28
N PRO A 195 -21.97 8.87 8.80
CA PRO A 195 -21.95 9.22 7.38
C PRO A 195 -20.90 8.38 6.63
N LEU A 196 -21.32 7.22 6.11
CA LEU A 196 -20.43 6.32 5.36
C LEU A 196 -19.99 6.92 4.03
N ARG A 197 -20.80 7.83 3.46
CA ARG A 197 -20.46 8.55 2.24
C ARG A 197 -20.53 10.05 2.46
N ILE A 198 -19.43 10.72 2.17
CA ILE A 198 -19.29 12.17 2.32
C ILE A 198 -18.88 12.73 0.95
N GLU A 199 -19.63 13.68 0.44
CA GLU A 199 -19.32 14.40 -0.78
C GLU A 199 -19.05 15.87 -0.44
N CYS A 200 -17.95 16.40 -0.97
CA CYS A 200 -17.57 17.80 -0.77
C CYS A 200 -17.39 18.47 -2.13
N THR A 201 -18.02 19.62 -2.29
CA THR A 201 -17.94 20.43 -3.52
C THR A 201 -17.22 21.73 -3.22
N ASP A 202 -16.21 22.06 -4.03
CA ASP A 202 -15.50 23.32 -4.02
C ASP A 202 -15.74 24.06 -5.35
N ILE A 203 -15.93 25.39 -5.26
CA ILE A 203 -16.13 26.25 -6.43
C ILE A 203 -14.87 27.08 -6.67
N SER A 204 -14.29 26.92 -7.83
CA SER A 204 -13.08 27.66 -8.24
C SER A 204 -13.37 28.58 -9.42
N HIS A 205 -12.85 29.79 -9.35
CA HIS A 205 -12.97 30.80 -10.40
C HIS A 205 -11.62 31.05 -11.07
N ILE A 206 -11.57 30.96 -12.39
CA ILE A 206 -10.42 31.39 -13.16
C ILE A 206 -10.74 32.76 -13.79
N GLN A 207 -10.24 33.81 -13.16
CA GLN A 207 -10.36 35.21 -13.64
C GLN A 207 -11.78 35.69 -14.06
N GLY A 208 -12.82 35.12 -13.44
CA GLY A 208 -14.20 35.56 -13.58
C GLY A 208 -14.94 35.10 -14.84
N THR A 209 -14.34 34.28 -15.69
CA THR A 209 -14.99 33.79 -16.93
C THR A 209 -15.36 32.30 -16.87
N ASP A 210 -14.55 31.46 -16.24
CA ASP A 210 -14.82 30.05 -16.18
C ASP A 210 -14.96 29.60 -14.71
N VAL A 211 -16.19 29.30 -14.34
CA VAL A 211 -16.50 28.79 -12.99
C VAL A 211 -16.53 27.25 -13.04
N VAL A 212 -15.69 26.61 -12.27
CA VAL A 212 -15.56 25.17 -12.21
C VAL A 212 -15.82 24.69 -10.79
N ALA A 213 -16.63 23.65 -10.66
CA ALA A 213 -16.82 22.97 -9.40
C ALA A 213 -16.09 21.61 -9.40
N SER A 214 -15.38 21.34 -8.33
CA SER A 214 -14.73 20.06 -8.04
C SER A 214 -15.50 19.31 -6.99
N LEU A 215 -15.92 18.08 -7.30
CA LEU A 215 -16.55 17.17 -6.35
C LEU A 215 -15.56 16.10 -5.91
N VAL A 216 -15.31 16.00 -4.63
CA VAL A 216 -14.55 14.93 -4.01
C VAL A 216 -15.47 14.03 -3.19
N VAL A 217 -15.17 12.74 -3.16
CA VAL A 217 -16.00 11.74 -2.51
C VAL A 217 -15.15 10.93 -1.56
N PHE A 218 -15.66 10.75 -0.35
CA PHE A 218 -15.14 9.81 0.63
C PHE A 218 -16.18 8.72 0.88
N GLU A 219 -15.75 7.49 0.96
CA GLU A 219 -16.57 6.34 1.32
C GLU A 219 -15.84 5.56 2.41
N ASP A 220 -16.55 5.24 3.49
CA ASP A 220 -15.99 4.61 4.71
C ASP A 220 -14.74 5.33 5.25
N GLY A 221 -14.73 6.66 5.16
CA GLY A 221 -13.61 7.51 5.59
C GLY A 221 -12.39 7.47 4.66
N LEU A 222 -12.47 6.87 3.46
CA LEU A 222 -11.40 6.84 2.46
C LEU A 222 -11.78 7.63 1.20
N PRO A 223 -10.81 8.31 0.55
CA PRO A 223 -11.05 9.01 -0.70
C PRO A 223 -11.36 8.03 -1.84
N ARG A 224 -12.54 8.15 -2.44
CA ARG A 224 -12.98 7.35 -3.59
C ARG A 224 -12.74 8.12 -4.88
N LYS A 225 -11.52 8.08 -5.38
CA LYS A 225 -11.09 8.88 -6.54
C LYS A 225 -11.85 8.56 -7.84
N SER A 226 -12.39 7.35 -8.01
CA SER A 226 -13.22 6.97 -9.15
C SER A 226 -14.51 7.80 -9.27
N ASP A 227 -14.99 8.32 -8.13
CA ASP A 227 -16.23 9.08 -8.04
C ASP A 227 -16.00 10.60 -8.07
N TYR A 228 -14.75 11.05 -8.13
CA TYR A 228 -14.44 12.47 -8.29
C TYR A 228 -14.99 13.00 -9.62
N ARG A 229 -15.57 14.18 -9.59
CA ARG A 229 -16.13 14.82 -10.78
C ARG A 229 -15.76 16.29 -10.83
N THR A 230 -15.69 16.80 -12.05
CA THR A 230 -15.53 18.24 -12.33
C THR A 230 -16.74 18.71 -13.11
N TYR A 231 -17.32 19.81 -12.70
CA TYR A 231 -18.48 20.42 -13.35
C TYR A 231 -18.14 21.81 -13.83
N LEU A 232 -18.30 22.05 -15.12
CA LEU A 232 -18.34 23.43 -15.65
C LEU A 232 -19.69 24.03 -15.31
N ILE A 233 -19.69 25.15 -14.60
CA ILE A 233 -20.92 25.90 -14.24
C ILE A 233 -21.41 26.68 -15.47
N LYS A 234 -22.69 26.55 -15.79
CA LYS A 234 -23.29 27.14 -16.97
C LYS A 234 -24.32 28.21 -16.64
N ASP A 235 -25.23 27.91 -15.72
CA ASP A 235 -26.41 28.74 -15.46
C ASP A 235 -26.12 29.80 -14.39
N ALA A 236 -25.29 29.48 -13.39
CA ALA A 236 -24.95 30.37 -12.29
C ALA A 236 -23.77 31.33 -12.61
N ALA A 237 -23.07 31.13 -13.71
CA ALA A 237 -21.88 31.90 -14.12
C ALA A 237 -22.21 33.22 -14.91
N GLY A 238 -23.41 33.79 -14.78
CA GLY A 238 -23.82 34.99 -15.49
C GLY A 238 -23.21 36.27 -14.94
N ASP A 239 -22.86 37.22 -15.86
CA ASP A 239 -22.53 38.65 -15.63
C ASP A 239 -21.28 38.96 -14.79
N GLY A 240 -20.25 38.12 -14.77
CA GLY A 240 -18.94 38.44 -14.16
C GLY A 240 -18.97 38.64 -12.65
N LYS A 241 -20.06 38.25 -11.98
CA LYS A 241 -20.16 38.18 -10.51
C LYS A 241 -20.10 36.73 -10.04
N SER A 242 -19.24 36.48 -9.04
CA SER A 242 -19.21 35.19 -8.36
C SER A 242 -20.56 34.92 -7.68
N ASN A 243 -21.19 33.80 -8.04
CA ASN A 243 -22.43 33.34 -7.43
C ASN A 243 -22.22 31.92 -6.95
N ASP A 244 -21.45 31.76 -5.85
CA ASP A 244 -21.06 30.47 -5.31
C ASP A 244 -22.27 29.64 -4.88
N VAL A 245 -23.28 30.30 -4.28
CA VAL A 245 -24.53 29.65 -3.85
C VAL A 245 -25.28 29.07 -5.06
N GLY A 246 -25.42 29.85 -6.13
CA GLY A 246 -26.03 29.39 -7.37
C GLY A 246 -25.25 28.26 -8.02
N SER A 247 -23.91 28.34 -8.02
CA SER A 247 -23.01 27.32 -8.54
C SER A 247 -23.12 26.01 -7.79
N ILE A 248 -23.16 26.07 -6.45
CA ILE A 248 -23.37 24.87 -5.60
C ILE A 248 -24.76 24.26 -5.88
N ALA A 249 -25.80 25.10 -5.99
CA ALA A 249 -27.16 24.62 -6.29
C ALA A 249 -27.23 23.95 -7.68
N GLU A 250 -26.55 24.49 -8.68
CA GLU A 250 -26.44 23.87 -10.02
C GLU A 250 -25.76 22.51 -9.95
N VAL A 251 -24.59 22.43 -9.30
CA VAL A 251 -23.84 21.17 -9.15
C VAL A 251 -24.67 20.13 -8.41
N THR A 252 -25.27 20.49 -7.28
CA THR A 252 -26.10 19.60 -6.48
C THR A 252 -27.26 19.05 -7.30
N ARG A 253 -27.97 19.91 -8.05
CA ARG A 253 -29.06 19.48 -8.94
C ARG A 253 -28.56 18.48 -9.98
N ARG A 254 -27.48 18.79 -10.69
CA ARG A 254 -26.90 17.91 -11.72
C ARG A 254 -26.37 16.59 -11.12
N ARG A 255 -25.82 16.61 -9.92
CA ARG A 255 -25.34 15.42 -9.23
C ARG A 255 -26.49 14.49 -8.86
N PHE A 256 -27.58 15.00 -8.32
CA PHE A 256 -28.72 14.21 -7.86
C PHE A 256 -29.76 13.90 -8.94
N GLN A 257 -29.72 14.58 -10.06
CA GLN A 257 -30.64 14.33 -11.18
C GLN A 257 -30.51 12.89 -11.70
N HIS A 258 -29.30 12.35 -11.77
CA HIS A 258 -29.07 10.96 -12.14
C HIS A 258 -29.53 9.94 -11.06
N TYR A 259 -29.52 10.31 -9.78
CA TYR A 259 -30.02 9.44 -8.72
C TYR A 259 -31.54 9.31 -8.72
N ALA A 260 -32.25 10.34 -9.14
CA ALA A 260 -33.71 10.30 -9.28
C ALA A 260 -34.17 9.43 -10.48
N GLU A 261 -33.29 9.28 -11.47
CA GLU A 261 -33.57 8.45 -12.66
C GLU A 261 -33.16 6.97 -12.46
N ASP A 262 -32.30 6.67 -11.49
CA ASP A 262 -31.74 5.33 -11.23
C ASP A 262 -32.56 4.59 -10.17
N THR A 263 -33.90 4.54 -10.35
CA THR A 263 -34.78 3.67 -9.56
C THR A 263 -34.50 2.21 -9.94
N ARG A 264 -33.63 1.55 -9.19
CA ARG A 264 -33.35 0.11 -9.36
C ARG A 264 -34.53 -0.69 -8.86
N THR A 265 -35.13 -1.46 -9.74
CA THR A 265 -36.04 -2.55 -9.35
C THR A 265 -35.22 -3.68 -8.74
N VAL A 266 -35.41 -3.96 -7.44
CA VAL A 266 -34.79 -5.08 -6.72
C VAL A 266 -35.87 -6.12 -6.47
N PRO A 267 -35.59 -7.42 -6.61
CA PRO A 267 -36.55 -8.44 -6.22
C PRO A 267 -36.72 -8.45 -4.68
N ASP A 268 -37.96 -8.47 -4.20
CA ASP A 268 -38.28 -8.69 -2.80
C ASP A 268 -38.01 -10.15 -2.39
N ALA A 269 -38.23 -10.48 -1.11
CA ALA A 269 -38.06 -11.83 -0.59
C ALA A 269 -38.99 -12.88 -1.25
N GLU A 270 -40.00 -12.44 -1.99
CA GLU A 270 -41.01 -13.27 -2.68
C GLU A 270 -40.77 -13.29 -4.21
N GLY A 271 -39.71 -12.60 -4.70
CA GLY A 271 -39.31 -12.57 -6.10
C GLY A 271 -40.07 -11.56 -6.98
N ASN A 272 -40.88 -10.67 -6.39
CA ASN A 272 -41.53 -9.57 -7.12
C ASN A 272 -40.59 -8.39 -7.25
N LEU A 273 -40.56 -7.75 -8.43
CA LEU A 273 -39.79 -6.56 -8.65
C LEU A 273 -40.41 -5.36 -7.91
N VAL A 274 -39.79 -4.95 -6.83
CA VAL A 274 -40.17 -3.76 -6.06
C VAL A 274 -39.21 -2.62 -6.44
N VAL A 275 -39.76 -1.44 -6.66
CA VAL A 275 -38.96 -0.22 -6.84
C VAL A 275 -38.34 0.11 -5.49
N SER A 276 -37.03 -0.14 -5.32
CA SER A 276 -36.34 0.36 -4.15
C SER A 276 -36.22 1.87 -4.30
N GLU A 277 -36.88 2.60 -3.40
CA GLU A 277 -36.57 4.00 -3.25
C GLU A 277 -35.08 4.09 -2.91
N PRO A 278 -34.32 4.95 -3.60
CA PRO A 278 -32.94 5.19 -3.24
C PRO A 278 -32.93 5.67 -1.78
N VAL A 279 -32.29 4.93 -0.89
CA VAL A 279 -32.09 5.36 0.49
C VAL A 279 -31.07 6.50 0.44
N SER A 280 -31.59 7.69 0.11
CA SER A 280 -30.82 8.92 0.10
C SER A 280 -30.94 9.57 1.48
N TYR A 281 -30.03 9.26 2.35
CA TYR A 281 -29.81 10.06 3.55
C TYR A 281 -29.05 11.33 3.15
N THR A 282 -29.74 12.29 2.53
CA THR A 282 -29.14 13.60 2.23
C THR A 282 -29.44 14.55 3.38
N HIS A 283 -28.52 14.62 4.33
CA HIS A 283 -28.41 15.79 5.17
C HIS A 283 -27.47 16.79 4.46
N LEU A 284 -28.03 17.80 3.86
CA LEU A 284 -27.30 18.97 3.37
C LEU A 284 -26.96 19.85 4.58
N THR A 285 -25.81 19.61 5.19
CA THR A 285 -25.22 20.60 6.09
C THR A 285 -24.34 21.52 5.26
N LEU A 286 -24.80 22.75 5.03
CA LEU A 286 -23.95 23.84 4.54
C LEU A 286 -23.18 24.39 5.75
N PRO A 287 -21.87 24.18 5.87
CA PRO A 287 -21.09 24.94 6.82
C PRO A 287 -21.09 26.40 6.34
N THR A 288 -21.78 27.26 7.08
CA THR A 288 -21.68 28.70 6.87
C THR A 288 -20.33 29.13 7.41
N ILE A 289 -19.32 29.20 6.56
CA ILE A 289 -18.06 29.84 6.91
C ILE A 289 -18.31 31.33 6.84
N TYR A 290 -18.46 31.98 8.00
CA TYR A 290 -18.33 33.42 8.09
C TYR A 290 -16.85 33.74 7.87
N SER A 291 -16.52 34.33 6.70
CA SER A 291 -15.25 35.01 6.53
C SER A 291 -15.25 36.26 7.41
N VAL A 292 -14.30 36.34 8.34
CA VAL A 292 -13.90 37.55 9.04
C VAL A 292 -13.01 38.38 8.14
#